data_7fafda4b42232d4dd2f4b24851dcf85d
#
_entry.id   7fafda4b42232d4dd2f4b24851dcf85d
#
_cell.length_a   1.000
_cell.length_b   1.000
_cell.length_c   1.000
_cell.angle_alpha   90.00
_cell.angle_beta   90.00
_cell.angle_gamma   90.00
#
_symmetry.space_group_name_H-M   'P 1'
#
loop_
_entity.id
_entity.type
_entity.pdbx_description
1 polymer ?
#
loop_
_entity_poly.entity_id
_entity_poly.type
_entity_poly.pdbx_seq_one_letter_code
_entity_poly.pdbx_strand_id
1 'polypeptide(L)'
;MTLVLEGFVGAAISYVGWKLKKIRETEEEIKRREKYFEELQLLSTKMILIRECNRYIDKGFAPVYAKSSIADIWNRYHSLGGNGGIESLYHEFMKLPYEKKVTLEK
;
A
#
# COMPACT_ATOMS: atom_id res chain seq x y z
N MET A 1 36.50 46.60 10.62
CA MET A 1 36.55 45.44 9.78
C MET A 1 36.16 44.14 10.51
N THR A 2 36.64 43.95 11.70
CA THR A 2 36.29 42.76 12.50
C THR A 2 34.77 42.63 12.75
N LEU A 3 34.06 43.72 12.98
CA LEU A 3 32.61 43.71 13.21
C LEU A 3 31.82 43.23 12.01
N VAL A 4 32.28 43.51 10.81
CA VAL A 4 31.61 43.05 9.59
C VAL A 4 31.79 41.54 9.40
N LEU A 5 32.96 41.02 9.68
CA LEU A 5 33.27 39.60 9.62
C LEU A 5 32.46 38.80 10.65
N GLU A 6 32.32 39.32 11.86
CA GLU A 6 31.50 38.68 12.90
C GLU A 6 30.03 38.64 12.52
N GLY A 7 29.51 39.69 11.92
CA GLY A 7 28.16 39.74 11.42
C GLY A 7 27.92 38.74 10.30
N PHE A 8 28.88 38.55 9.41
CA PHE A 8 28.79 37.55 8.34
C PHE A 8 28.78 36.15 8.86
N VAL A 9 29.64 35.83 9.81
CA VAL A 9 29.71 34.49 10.43
C VAL A 9 28.41 34.18 11.15
N GLY A 10 27.90 35.14 11.93
CA GLY A 10 26.62 34.96 12.64
C GLY A 10 25.45 34.72 11.70
N ALA A 11 25.37 35.47 10.61
CA ALA A 11 24.32 35.30 9.61
C ALA A 11 24.42 33.94 8.91
N ALA A 12 25.64 33.48 8.59
CA ALA A 12 25.87 32.19 7.97
C ALA A 12 25.46 31.05 8.89
N ILE A 13 25.80 31.12 10.17
CA ILE A 13 25.42 30.10 11.17
C ILE A 13 23.90 30.05 11.32
N SER A 14 23.25 31.20 11.40
CA SER A 14 21.79 31.28 11.50
C SER A 14 21.10 30.69 10.27
N TYR A 15 21.61 30.95 9.08
CA TYR A 15 21.09 30.41 7.83
C TYR A 15 21.22 28.89 7.77
N VAL A 16 22.37 28.36 8.13
CA VAL A 16 22.61 26.90 8.16
C VAL A 16 21.70 26.24 9.18
N GLY A 17 21.56 26.80 10.38
CA GLY A 17 20.67 26.29 11.41
C GLY A 17 19.22 26.23 10.95
N TRP A 18 18.74 27.31 10.32
CA TRP A 18 17.39 27.37 9.78
C TRP A 18 17.18 26.33 8.67
N LYS A 19 18.14 26.20 7.79
CA LYS A 19 18.06 25.24 6.68
C LYS A 19 18.06 23.79 7.17
N LEU A 20 18.89 23.49 8.18
CA LEU A 20 18.91 22.15 8.81
C LEU A 20 17.56 21.83 9.47
N LYS A 21 16.99 22.81 10.17
CA LYS A 21 15.68 22.66 10.80
C LYS A 21 14.60 22.39 9.75
N LYS A 22 14.63 23.11 8.65
CA LYS A 22 13.68 22.94 7.55
C LYS A 22 13.81 21.58 6.89
N ILE A 23 15.02 21.06 6.73
CA ILE A 23 15.29 19.73 6.21
C ILE A 23 14.69 18.67 7.13
N ARG A 24 14.89 18.80 8.45
CA ARG A 24 14.31 17.86 9.42
C ARG A 24 12.78 17.85 9.37
N GLU A 25 12.15 19.01 9.31
CA GLU A 25 10.69 19.12 9.20
C GLU A 25 10.20 18.47 7.92
N THR A 26 10.94 18.63 6.82
CA THR A 26 10.60 18.01 5.54
C THR A 26 10.73 16.49 5.60
N GLU A 27 11.76 15.96 6.25
CA GLU A 27 11.95 14.52 6.42
C GLU A 27 10.83 13.91 7.25
N GLU A 28 10.45 14.55 8.34
CA GLU A 28 9.33 14.09 9.18
C GLU A 28 8.01 14.13 8.41
N GLU A 29 7.81 15.16 7.61
CA GLU A 29 6.62 15.28 6.78
C GLU A 29 6.59 14.20 5.70
N ILE A 30 7.71 13.91 5.07
CA ILE A 30 7.83 12.84 4.07
C ILE A 30 7.52 11.48 4.74
N LYS A 31 8.07 11.22 5.91
CA LYS A 31 7.80 9.98 6.64
C LYS A 31 6.32 9.82 6.98
N ARG A 32 5.67 10.90 7.40
CA ARG A 32 4.23 10.88 7.68
C ARG A 32 3.42 10.60 6.43
N ARG A 33 3.79 11.19 5.30
CA ARG A 33 3.13 10.96 4.01
C ARG A 33 3.33 9.54 3.54
N GLU A 34 4.52 8.99 3.68
CA GLU A 34 4.82 7.60 3.32
C GLU A 34 3.98 6.63 4.14
N LYS A 35 3.90 6.83 5.45
CA LYS A 35 3.10 6.00 6.34
C LYS A 35 1.62 6.08 6.00
N TYR A 36 1.11 7.29 5.74
CA TYR A 36 -0.26 7.50 5.34
C TYR A 36 -0.55 6.83 4.00
N PHE A 37 0.37 6.94 3.07
CA PHE A 37 0.26 6.32 1.75
C PHE A 37 0.24 4.79 1.85
N GLU A 38 1.07 4.21 2.70
CA GLU A 38 1.07 2.77 2.96
C GLU A 38 -0.27 2.31 3.54
N GLU A 39 -0.81 3.05 4.49
CA GLU A 39 -2.11 2.76 5.07
C GLU A 39 -3.22 2.81 4.02
N LEU A 40 -3.19 3.82 3.14
CA LEU A 40 -4.14 3.94 2.05
C LEU A 40 -4.00 2.81 1.05
N GLN A 41 -2.77 2.42 0.72
CA GLN A 41 -2.53 1.27 -0.17
C GLN A 41 -3.08 -0.01 0.44
N LEU A 42 -2.86 -0.21 1.73
CA LEU A 42 -3.36 -1.39 2.44
C LEU A 42 -4.88 -1.47 2.37
N LEU A 43 -5.56 -0.37 2.66
CA LEU A 43 -7.02 -0.28 2.61
C LEU A 43 -7.54 -0.49 1.19
N SER A 44 -6.93 0.15 0.19
CA SER A 44 -7.32 0.00 -1.21
C SER A 44 -7.16 -1.43 -1.68
N THR A 45 -6.04 -2.05 -1.34
CA THR A 45 -5.75 -3.45 -1.69
C THR A 45 -6.76 -4.38 -1.05
N LYS A 46 -7.09 -4.15 0.23
CA LYS A 46 -8.10 -4.91 0.95
C LYS A 46 -9.46 -4.84 0.24
N MET A 47 -9.88 -3.64 -0.15
CA MET A 47 -11.15 -3.44 -0.84
C MET A 47 -11.18 -4.14 -2.20
N ILE A 48 -10.08 -4.09 -2.94
CA ILE A 48 -9.95 -4.79 -4.22
C ILE A 48 -10.08 -6.29 -4.02
N LEU A 49 -9.38 -6.84 -3.03
CA LEU A 49 -9.44 -8.27 -2.72
C LEU A 49 -10.85 -8.71 -2.37
N ILE A 50 -11.52 -7.96 -1.50
CA ILE A 50 -12.89 -8.28 -1.09
C ILE A 50 -13.83 -8.26 -2.30
N ARG A 51 -13.77 -7.21 -3.10
CA ARG A 51 -14.62 -7.04 -4.26
C ARG A 51 -14.40 -8.14 -5.30
N GLU A 52 -13.16 -8.37 -5.67
CA GLU A 52 -12.86 -9.35 -6.72
C GLU A 52 -13.09 -10.79 -6.27
N CYS A 53 -12.72 -11.13 -5.05
CA CYS A 53 -12.98 -12.46 -4.52
C CYS A 53 -14.48 -12.76 -4.47
N ASN A 54 -15.27 -11.82 -3.95
CA ASN A 54 -16.73 -11.98 -3.90
C ASN A 54 -17.34 -12.09 -5.30
N ARG A 55 -16.83 -11.31 -6.24
CA ARG A 55 -17.33 -11.35 -7.61
C ARG A 55 -17.15 -12.74 -8.24
N TYR A 56 -15.98 -13.35 -8.07
CA TYR A 56 -15.74 -14.68 -8.61
C TYR A 56 -16.44 -15.78 -7.82
N ILE A 57 -16.54 -15.63 -6.50
CA ILE A 57 -17.28 -16.57 -5.67
C ILE A 57 -18.76 -16.59 -6.11
N ASP A 58 -19.33 -15.43 -6.38
CA ASP A 58 -20.71 -15.33 -6.88
C ASP A 58 -20.86 -15.98 -8.25
N LYS A 59 -19.85 -15.89 -9.10
CA LYS A 59 -19.85 -16.56 -10.40
C LYS A 59 -19.66 -18.06 -10.29
N GLY A 60 -19.02 -18.52 -9.23
CA GLY A 60 -18.76 -19.93 -8.99
C GLY A 60 -17.53 -20.47 -9.69
N PHE A 61 -16.73 -19.65 -10.33
CA PHE A 61 -15.49 -20.06 -10.98
C PHE A 61 -14.54 -18.87 -11.10
N ALA A 62 -13.25 -19.18 -11.24
CA ALA A 62 -12.24 -18.14 -11.44
C ALA A 62 -11.18 -18.66 -12.43
N PRO A 63 -10.98 -17.98 -13.55
CA PRO A 63 -9.95 -18.38 -14.52
C PRO A 63 -8.55 -18.31 -13.93
N VAL A 64 -7.61 -19.02 -14.54
CA VAL A 64 -6.23 -19.07 -14.08
C VAL A 64 -5.62 -17.67 -13.96
N TYR A 65 -5.86 -16.82 -14.96
CA TYR A 65 -5.32 -15.45 -14.93
C TYR A 65 -5.86 -14.64 -13.76
N ALA A 66 -7.13 -14.83 -13.39
CA ALA A 66 -7.72 -14.14 -12.26
C ALA A 66 -7.12 -14.60 -10.95
N LYS A 67 -6.94 -15.91 -10.79
CA LYS A 67 -6.31 -16.47 -9.58
C LYS A 67 -4.88 -15.98 -9.44
N SER A 68 -4.13 -15.97 -10.55
CA SER A 68 -2.74 -15.50 -10.55
C SER A 68 -2.65 -14.02 -10.15
N SER A 69 -3.49 -13.18 -10.74
CA SER A 69 -3.50 -11.74 -10.45
C SER A 69 -3.90 -11.45 -9.01
N ILE A 70 -4.93 -12.12 -8.53
CA ILE A 70 -5.41 -11.91 -7.16
C ILE A 70 -4.41 -12.47 -6.14
N ALA A 71 -3.74 -13.58 -6.47
CA ALA A 71 -2.67 -14.11 -5.62
C ALA A 71 -1.52 -13.11 -5.48
N ASP A 72 -1.15 -12.42 -6.55
CA ASP A 72 -0.13 -11.38 -6.51
C ASP A 72 -0.56 -10.22 -5.61
N ILE A 73 -1.81 -9.80 -5.72
CA ILE A 73 -2.37 -8.73 -4.87
C ILE A 73 -2.41 -9.18 -3.41
N TRP A 74 -2.82 -10.44 -3.16
CA TRP A 74 -2.85 -11.01 -1.83
C TRP A 74 -1.45 -11.03 -1.19
N ASN A 75 -0.45 -11.48 -1.94
CA ASN A 75 0.92 -11.52 -1.45
C ASN A 75 1.43 -10.12 -1.10
N ARG A 76 1.10 -9.14 -1.90
CA ARG A 76 1.47 -7.74 -1.62
C ARG A 76 0.75 -7.23 -0.37
N TYR A 77 -0.54 -7.49 -0.24
CA TYR A 77 -1.33 -7.12 0.92
C TYR A 77 -0.74 -7.73 2.19
N HIS A 78 -0.40 -9.01 2.13
CA HIS A 78 0.18 -9.73 3.26
C HIS A 78 1.57 -9.17 3.62
N SER A 79 2.39 -8.85 2.63
CA SER A 79 3.72 -8.29 2.85
C SER A 79 3.68 -6.89 3.45
N LEU A 80 2.60 -6.14 3.22
CA LEU A 80 2.40 -4.82 3.82
C LEU A 80 1.86 -4.89 5.25
N GLY A 81 1.74 -6.08 5.81
CA GLY A 81 1.23 -6.28 7.16
C GLY A 81 -0.28 -6.44 7.22
N GLY A 82 -0.93 -6.60 6.08
CA GLY A 82 -2.34 -6.91 6.04
C GLY A 82 -2.61 -8.27 6.64
N ASN A 83 -3.50 -8.30 7.59
CA ASN A 83 -3.89 -9.56 8.22
C ASN A 83 -5.38 -9.48 8.49
N GLY A 84 -5.97 -10.57 8.73
CA GLY A 84 -7.27 -10.55 9.29
C GLY A 84 -8.35 -11.06 8.37
N GLY A 85 -9.52 -10.54 8.53
CA GLY A 85 -10.78 -11.10 8.11
C GLY A 85 -10.95 -11.51 6.65
N ILE A 86 -10.04 -11.18 5.75
CA ILE A 86 -10.17 -11.56 4.34
C ILE A 86 -9.40 -12.81 3.96
N GLU A 87 -8.64 -13.39 4.87
CA GLU A 87 -7.89 -14.60 4.59
C GLU A 87 -8.80 -15.77 4.20
N SER A 88 -9.87 -15.97 4.93
CA SER A 88 -10.83 -17.02 4.62
C SER A 88 -11.54 -16.77 3.29
N LEU A 89 -11.83 -15.52 2.99
CA LEU A 89 -12.42 -15.14 1.70
C LEU A 89 -11.47 -15.46 0.54
N TYR A 90 -10.19 -15.13 0.71
CA TYR A 90 -9.17 -15.44 -0.29
C TYR A 90 -9.05 -16.95 -0.51
N HIS A 91 -9.01 -17.74 0.56
CA HIS A 91 -8.93 -19.19 0.46
C HIS A 91 -10.17 -19.78 -0.23
N GLU A 92 -11.34 -19.26 0.07
CA GLU A 92 -12.57 -19.67 -0.59
C GLU A 92 -12.51 -19.37 -2.09
N PHE A 93 -12.02 -18.18 -2.47
CA PHE A 93 -11.79 -17.82 -3.85
C PHE A 93 -10.81 -18.79 -4.55
N MET A 94 -9.71 -19.14 -3.88
CA MET A 94 -8.69 -20.00 -4.47
C MET A 94 -9.17 -21.43 -4.69
N LYS A 95 -10.22 -21.84 -4.00
CA LYS A 95 -10.83 -23.18 -4.17
C LYS A 95 -11.78 -23.25 -5.35
N LEU A 96 -12.12 -22.13 -5.96
CA LEU A 96 -13.04 -22.13 -7.08
C LEU A 96 -12.46 -22.90 -8.27
N PRO A 97 -13.32 -23.57 -9.07
CA PRO A 97 -12.86 -24.20 -10.30
C PRO A 97 -12.41 -23.14 -11.31
N TYR A 98 -11.54 -23.52 -12.22
CA TYR A 98 -11.01 -22.60 -13.23
C TYR A 98 -12.02 -22.27 -14.31
N GLU A 99 -12.98 -23.14 -14.52
CA GLU A 99 -14.00 -22.98 -15.55
C GLU A 99 -15.38 -23.16 -14.95
N LYS A 100 -16.34 -22.48 -15.53
CA LYS A 100 -17.73 -22.65 -15.14
C LYS A 100 -18.15 -24.07 -15.45
N LYS A 101 -18.68 -24.76 -14.45
CA LYS A 101 -19.23 -26.08 -14.64
C LYS A 101 -20.49 -25.97 -15.51
N VAL A 102 -20.41 -26.55 -16.68
CA VAL A 102 -21.58 -26.69 -17.53
C VAL A 102 -22.31 -27.94 -17.10
N THR A 103 -23.47 -27.74 -16.51
CA THR A 103 -24.30 -28.87 -16.13
C THR A 103 -25.02 -29.38 -17.40
N LEU A 104 -24.64 -30.53 -17.82
CA LEU A 104 -25.23 -31.15 -19.00
C LEU A 104 -26.57 -31.83 -18.69
N GLU A 105 -26.98 -31.72 -17.46
CA GLU A 105 -28.28 -32.23 -17.05
C GLU A 105 -29.41 -31.39 -17.59
N LYS A 106 -30.35 -32.00 -18.16
CA LYS A 106 -31.54 -31.31 -18.69
C LYS A 106 -32.77 -32.13 -18.40
#